data_3aa16db287e880b5442e930751b4a4a6
#
_entry.id   3aa16db287e880b5442e930751b4a4a6
#
_cell.length_a   1.000
_cell.length_b   1.000
_cell.length_c   1.000
_cell.angle_alpha   90.00
_cell.angle_beta   90.00
_cell.angle_gamma   90.00
#
_symmetry.space_group_name_H-M   'P 1'
#
loop_
_entity.id
_entity.type
_entity.pdbx_description
1 polymer ?
#
loop_
_entity_poly.entity_id
_entity_poly.type
_entity_poly.pdbx_seq_one_letter_code
_entity_poly.pdbx_strand_id
1 'polypeptide(L)'
;VSHGLIFIAGQPTVNWRDSDQSRPFRQRRYFYYLSGVDEPDCALTYDIGLDILTLYVPDFDLRRAIWMGPTLSREDAQDRYDVDRVLYQSSLQPELVSWLSERVQSSLLYMVHESETPEGLPAELPLDAKQLMPAMDAARGVKDEYEIRMIRKANKVSGLAHRKILESIQKMSNESQIEGSFLNTCISHGAPNQAYQIIAASGPNAAVLHYDRNNESLKNKPLVCLDAGAEWQCYASDVTRTFPLSGEWPSKYARDIYRVVERMQEECIKRIRRGNRFLSLHDLAHEIAIIELLHLGVFKDGSLSEIRASGASKVFFPHGLGHHVGLEVHDVSESSIMALHPDFDHDQYGPVLNPAGSLAPCTLSAPLLEEGMVVTVEPGIYFSPLALANARKQPYAKYIDFDVAEKYVHIGGVRIEDDILVTATGYENLTTAPKGEEMLAIIRGSTKNC
;
A
#
# COMPACT_ATOMS: atom_id res chain seq x y z
N VAL A 1 11.22 -26.35 -2.14
CA VAL A 1 10.44 -27.55 -1.74
C VAL A 1 10.20 -28.37 -2.99
N SER A 2 10.50 -29.67 -2.98
CA SER A 2 10.42 -30.53 -4.18
C SER A 2 9.19 -31.44 -4.20
N HIS A 3 8.43 -31.49 -3.13
CA HIS A 3 7.25 -32.34 -2.97
C HIS A 3 6.40 -31.85 -1.80
N GLY A 4 5.14 -32.18 -1.83
CA GLY A 4 4.11 -31.78 -0.87
C GLY A 4 2.87 -31.25 -1.59
N LEU A 5 1.86 -30.90 -0.83
CA LEU A 5 0.63 -30.28 -1.31
C LEU A 5 0.50 -28.88 -0.71
N ILE A 6 0.28 -27.88 -1.53
CA ILE A 6 -0.12 -26.55 -1.09
C ILE A 6 -1.65 -26.53 -1.01
N PHE A 7 -2.20 -25.99 0.08
CA PHE A 7 -3.61 -25.68 0.23
C PHE A 7 -3.77 -24.19 0.59
N ILE A 8 -4.63 -23.50 -0.15
CA ILE A 8 -5.01 -22.12 0.17
C ILE A 8 -6.52 -21.97 0.01
N ALA A 9 -7.19 -21.50 1.06
CA ALA A 9 -8.58 -21.11 1.00
C ALA A 9 -8.72 -19.69 0.42
N GLY A 10 -9.69 -19.49 -0.46
CA GLY A 10 -10.15 -18.17 -0.86
C GLY A 10 -10.96 -17.50 0.26
N GLN A 11 -11.36 -16.24 0.01
CA GLN A 11 -12.22 -15.52 0.94
C GLN A 11 -13.64 -16.09 0.90
N PRO A 12 -14.20 -16.52 2.04
CA PRO A 12 -15.60 -16.96 2.09
C PRO A 12 -16.56 -15.76 2.05
N THR A 13 -17.79 -16.02 1.64
CA THR A 13 -18.92 -15.10 1.86
C THR A 13 -19.17 -14.95 3.36
N VAL A 14 -19.11 -13.72 3.87
CA VAL A 14 -19.27 -13.42 5.30
C VAL A 14 -20.30 -12.32 5.48
N ASN A 15 -21.27 -12.53 6.35
CA ASN A 15 -22.24 -11.49 6.71
C ASN A 15 -21.69 -10.56 7.80
N TRP A 16 -22.27 -9.37 7.89
CA TRP A 16 -22.09 -8.53 9.07
C TRP A 16 -22.64 -9.26 10.31
N ARG A 17 -21.99 -9.05 11.46
CA ARG A 17 -22.54 -9.56 12.72
C ARG A 17 -23.94 -8.93 12.93
N ASP A 18 -24.89 -9.74 13.37
CA ASP A 18 -26.27 -9.32 13.62
C ASP A 18 -27.04 -8.84 12.36
N SER A 19 -26.62 -9.29 11.15
CA SER A 19 -27.26 -8.94 9.88
C SER A 19 -27.27 -10.13 8.90
N ASP A 20 -28.28 -10.17 8.03
CA ASP A 20 -28.36 -11.06 6.89
C ASP A 20 -27.62 -10.50 5.65
N GLN A 21 -27.09 -9.26 5.76
CA GLN A 21 -26.36 -8.61 4.67
C GLN A 21 -24.91 -9.03 4.64
N SER A 22 -24.42 -9.39 3.46
CA SER A 22 -23.03 -9.75 3.23
C SER A 22 -22.12 -8.51 3.31
N ARG A 23 -20.93 -8.73 3.85
CA ARG A 23 -19.85 -7.73 3.75
C ARG A 23 -19.39 -7.60 2.30
N PRO A 24 -18.86 -6.41 1.91
CA PRO A 24 -18.17 -6.29 0.63
C PRO A 24 -17.11 -7.38 0.48
N PHE A 25 -17.16 -8.06 -0.66
CA PHE A 25 -16.19 -9.11 -0.96
C PHE A 25 -14.83 -8.49 -1.30
N ARG A 26 -13.76 -9.10 -0.78
CA ARG A 26 -12.39 -8.79 -1.14
C ARG A 26 -11.57 -10.08 -1.04
N GLN A 27 -11.03 -10.52 -2.18
CA GLN A 27 -10.32 -11.79 -2.27
C GLN A 27 -9.01 -11.78 -1.46
N ARG A 28 -8.62 -12.93 -0.96
CA ARG A 28 -7.33 -13.18 -0.30
C ARG A 28 -6.20 -13.16 -1.32
N ARG A 29 -5.15 -12.41 -1.06
CA ARG A 29 -4.10 -12.12 -2.05
C ARG A 29 -3.24 -13.33 -2.42
N TYR A 30 -2.92 -14.19 -1.47
CA TYR A 30 -2.19 -15.43 -1.75
C TYR A 30 -3.00 -16.41 -2.59
N PHE A 31 -4.31 -16.49 -2.36
CA PHE A 31 -5.21 -17.28 -3.19
C PHE A 31 -5.30 -16.73 -4.62
N TYR A 32 -5.53 -15.41 -4.73
CA TYR A 32 -5.61 -14.75 -6.03
C TYR A 32 -4.31 -14.88 -6.83
N TYR A 33 -3.16 -14.73 -6.17
CA TYR A 33 -1.85 -14.82 -6.81
C TYR A 33 -1.61 -16.13 -7.55
N LEU A 34 -2.05 -17.27 -6.96
CA LEU A 34 -1.90 -18.59 -7.59
C LEU A 34 -3.04 -18.97 -8.53
N SER A 35 -4.25 -18.42 -8.35
CA SER A 35 -5.44 -18.85 -9.10
C SER A 35 -5.96 -17.84 -10.11
N GLY A 36 -5.72 -16.54 -9.90
CA GLY A 36 -6.38 -15.46 -10.63
C GLY A 36 -7.89 -15.35 -10.32
N VAL A 37 -8.43 -16.11 -9.37
CA VAL A 37 -9.87 -16.21 -9.10
C VAL A 37 -10.33 -15.14 -8.11
N ASP A 38 -11.18 -14.22 -8.54
CA ASP A 38 -11.80 -13.18 -7.70
C ASP A 38 -13.28 -13.50 -7.43
N GLU A 39 -13.54 -14.73 -6.99
CA GLU A 39 -14.86 -15.24 -6.64
C GLU A 39 -14.86 -15.80 -5.22
N PRO A 40 -15.93 -15.62 -4.43
CA PRO A 40 -15.99 -16.12 -3.05
C PRO A 40 -16.14 -17.63 -2.97
N ASP A 41 -15.87 -18.16 -1.78
CA ASP A 41 -16.13 -19.54 -1.39
C ASP A 41 -15.36 -20.59 -2.21
N CYS A 42 -14.24 -20.19 -2.84
CA CYS A 42 -13.34 -21.09 -3.58
C CYS A 42 -12.15 -21.52 -2.70
N ALA A 43 -11.48 -22.60 -3.09
CA ALA A 43 -10.21 -23.03 -2.54
C ALA A 43 -9.31 -23.59 -3.64
N LEU A 44 -8.02 -23.74 -3.38
CA LEU A 44 -7.11 -24.40 -4.31
C LEU A 44 -6.19 -25.40 -3.60
N THR A 45 -5.77 -26.41 -4.36
CA THR A 45 -4.60 -27.22 -4.02
C THR A 45 -3.62 -27.25 -5.17
N TYR A 46 -2.32 -27.30 -4.84
CA TYR A 46 -1.27 -27.48 -5.82
C TYR A 46 -0.35 -28.63 -5.40
N ASP A 47 -0.37 -29.72 -6.18
CA ASP A 47 0.54 -30.85 -5.97
C ASP A 47 1.90 -30.53 -6.60
N ILE A 48 2.89 -30.23 -5.76
CA ILE A 48 4.23 -29.83 -6.20
C ILE A 48 4.93 -30.93 -7.00
N GLY A 49 4.68 -32.19 -6.65
CA GLY A 49 5.34 -33.33 -7.29
C GLY A 49 4.78 -33.67 -8.68
N LEU A 50 3.48 -33.43 -8.88
CA LEU A 50 2.79 -33.68 -10.14
C LEU A 50 2.64 -32.44 -11.01
N ASP A 51 2.91 -31.24 -10.47
CA ASP A 51 2.69 -29.94 -11.12
C ASP A 51 1.21 -29.78 -11.54
N ILE A 52 0.28 -30.07 -10.60
CA ILE A 52 -1.16 -30.01 -10.83
C ILE A 52 -1.81 -28.99 -9.91
N LEU A 53 -2.41 -27.95 -10.49
CA LEU A 53 -3.22 -26.95 -9.81
C LEU A 53 -4.70 -27.34 -9.91
N THR A 54 -5.36 -27.57 -8.78
CA THR A 54 -6.79 -27.88 -8.69
C THR A 54 -7.54 -26.74 -8.01
N LEU A 55 -8.53 -26.19 -8.70
CA LEU A 55 -9.45 -25.21 -8.16
C LEU A 55 -10.72 -25.91 -7.65
N TYR A 56 -11.17 -25.55 -6.46
CA TYR A 56 -12.44 -26.00 -5.90
C TYR A 56 -13.41 -24.82 -5.89
N VAL A 57 -14.55 -25.00 -6.59
CA VAL A 57 -15.62 -24.00 -6.68
C VAL A 57 -16.80 -24.41 -5.82
N PRO A 58 -17.66 -23.46 -5.38
CA PRO A 58 -18.84 -23.79 -4.57
C PRO A 58 -19.76 -24.80 -5.27
N ASP A 59 -20.33 -25.70 -4.47
CA ASP A 59 -21.41 -26.56 -4.97
C ASP A 59 -22.62 -25.72 -5.37
N PHE A 60 -23.38 -26.18 -6.37
CA PHE A 60 -24.57 -25.46 -6.83
C PHE A 60 -25.66 -25.50 -5.77
N ASP A 61 -26.13 -24.35 -5.34
CA ASP A 61 -27.28 -24.18 -4.46
C ASP A 61 -28.38 -23.38 -5.18
N LEU A 62 -29.46 -24.07 -5.54
CA LEU A 62 -30.61 -23.45 -6.24
C LEU A 62 -31.24 -22.30 -5.43
N ARG A 63 -31.33 -22.44 -4.11
CA ARG A 63 -31.90 -21.39 -3.26
C ARG A 63 -31.04 -20.13 -3.30
N ARG A 64 -29.74 -20.29 -3.12
CA ARG A 64 -28.79 -19.17 -3.24
C ARG A 64 -28.83 -18.56 -4.63
N ALA A 65 -28.86 -19.38 -5.67
CA ALA A 65 -28.87 -18.90 -7.06
C ALA A 65 -30.10 -18.05 -7.40
N ILE A 66 -31.27 -18.36 -6.82
CA ILE A 66 -32.48 -17.54 -6.98
C ILE A 66 -32.33 -16.16 -6.33
N TRP A 67 -31.62 -16.07 -5.20
CA TRP A 67 -31.48 -14.81 -4.45
C TRP A 67 -30.31 -13.96 -4.90
N MET A 68 -29.17 -14.59 -5.20
CA MET A 68 -27.87 -13.92 -5.39
C MET A 68 -27.28 -14.09 -6.80
N GLY A 69 -27.96 -14.86 -7.64
CA GLY A 69 -27.39 -15.34 -8.90
C GLY A 69 -26.61 -16.66 -8.75
N PRO A 70 -26.34 -17.35 -9.86
CA PRO A 70 -25.56 -18.59 -9.84
C PRO A 70 -24.11 -18.31 -9.38
N THR A 71 -23.55 -19.28 -8.63
CA THR A 71 -22.12 -19.31 -8.34
C THR A 71 -21.32 -19.72 -9.57
N LEU A 72 -20.01 -19.49 -9.56
CA LEU A 72 -19.10 -19.94 -10.59
C LEU A 72 -19.26 -21.45 -10.84
N SER A 73 -19.60 -21.84 -12.07
CA SER A 73 -19.70 -23.24 -12.45
C SER A 73 -18.31 -23.84 -12.72
N ARG A 74 -18.21 -25.18 -12.69
CA ARG A 74 -16.96 -25.87 -13.04
C ARG A 74 -16.55 -25.59 -14.48
N GLU A 75 -17.51 -25.58 -15.39
CA GLU A 75 -17.34 -25.35 -16.81
C GLU A 75 -16.82 -23.93 -17.05
N ASP A 76 -17.48 -22.93 -16.47
CA ASP A 76 -17.05 -21.52 -16.59
C ASP A 76 -15.67 -21.29 -15.94
N ALA A 77 -15.38 -21.98 -14.84
CA ALA A 77 -14.07 -21.88 -14.18
C ALA A 77 -12.96 -22.47 -15.03
N GLN A 78 -13.20 -23.66 -15.63
CA GLN A 78 -12.23 -24.32 -16.50
C GLN A 78 -11.94 -23.51 -17.77
N ASP A 79 -12.93 -22.82 -18.30
CA ASP A 79 -12.78 -21.98 -19.49
C ASP A 79 -12.11 -20.62 -19.17
N ARG A 80 -12.24 -20.13 -17.94
CA ARG A 80 -11.84 -18.77 -17.55
C ARG A 80 -10.48 -18.68 -16.89
N TYR A 81 -10.06 -19.72 -16.16
CA TYR A 81 -8.85 -19.70 -15.34
C TYR A 81 -7.83 -20.76 -15.81
N ASP A 82 -6.56 -20.41 -15.73
CA ASP A 82 -5.44 -21.29 -16.07
C ASP A 82 -5.16 -22.27 -14.92
N VAL A 83 -6.01 -23.28 -14.81
CA VAL A 83 -5.95 -24.35 -13.81
C VAL A 83 -6.08 -25.71 -14.47
N ASP A 84 -5.40 -26.72 -13.95
CA ASP A 84 -5.41 -28.08 -14.55
C ASP A 84 -6.74 -28.79 -14.30
N ARG A 85 -7.35 -28.60 -13.14
CA ARG A 85 -8.58 -29.28 -12.72
C ARG A 85 -9.52 -28.33 -11.99
N VAL A 86 -10.82 -28.46 -12.24
CA VAL A 86 -11.87 -27.79 -11.44
C VAL A 86 -12.79 -28.85 -10.83
N LEU A 87 -12.95 -28.79 -9.51
CA LEU A 87 -13.83 -29.66 -8.71
C LEU A 87 -14.80 -28.83 -7.88
N TYR A 88 -15.84 -29.48 -7.33
CA TYR A 88 -16.69 -28.83 -6.34
C TYR A 88 -16.07 -28.88 -4.94
N GLN A 89 -16.42 -27.93 -4.08
CA GLN A 89 -15.95 -27.85 -2.67
C GLN A 89 -16.23 -29.14 -1.88
N SER A 90 -17.35 -29.81 -2.17
CA SER A 90 -17.68 -31.12 -1.57
C SER A 90 -16.62 -32.23 -1.85
N SER A 91 -15.82 -32.07 -2.89
CA SER A 91 -14.73 -32.99 -3.24
C SER A 91 -13.41 -32.69 -2.51
N LEU A 92 -13.24 -31.52 -1.89
CA LEU A 92 -11.97 -31.09 -1.30
C LEU A 92 -11.48 -32.05 -0.21
N GLN A 93 -12.31 -32.35 0.76
CA GLN A 93 -11.94 -33.26 1.86
C GLN A 93 -11.61 -34.70 1.38
N PRO A 94 -12.46 -35.35 0.54
CA PRO A 94 -12.11 -36.62 -0.06
C PRO A 94 -10.78 -36.63 -0.85
N GLU A 95 -10.53 -35.62 -1.66
CA GLU A 95 -9.29 -35.48 -2.43
C GLU A 95 -8.07 -35.35 -1.49
N LEU A 96 -8.15 -34.51 -0.46
CA LEU A 96 -7.09 -34.36 0.54
C LEU A 96 -6.78 -35.66 1.26
N VAL A 97 -7.82 -36.39 1.72
CA VAL A 97 -7.66 -37.69 2.39
C VAL A 97 -7.05 -38.75 1.44
N SER A 98 -7.49 -38.78 0.18
CA SER A 98 -6.92 -39.67 -0.83
C SER A 98 -5.45 -39.38 -1.08
N TRP A 99 -5.12 -38.11 -1.31
CA TRP A 99 -3.75 -37.68 -1.55
C TRP A 99 -2.81 -38.06 -0.41
N LEU A 100 -3.27 -37.89 0.83
CA LEU A 100 -2.54 -38.27 2.04
C LEU A 100 -2.33 -39.77 2.18
N SER A 101 -3.37 -40.59 1.91
CA SER A 101 -3.32 -42.04 2.03
C SER A 101 -2.33 -42.70 1.06
N GLU A 102 -2.11 -42.08 -0.10
CA GLU A 102 -1.20 -42.57 -1.13
C GLU A 102 0.28 -42.21 -0.83
N ARG A 103 0.57 -41.29 0.07
CA ARG A 103 1.91 -40.67 0.25
C ARG A 103 2.39 -40.66 1.72
N VAL A 104 2.10 -41.70 2.49
CA VAL A 104 2.24 -41.82 3.96
C VAL A 104 3.62 -41.43 4.57
N GLN A 105 4.71 -41.38 3.81
CA GLN A 105 6.05 -41.09 4.36
C GLN A 105 6.66 -39.74 3.97
N SER A 106 6.03 -38.96 3.07
CA SER A 106 6.57 -37.70 2.59
C SER A 106 5.53 -36.62 2.38
N SER A 107 4.36 -36.76 2.99
CA SER A 107 3.22 -35.86 2.79
C SER A 107 3.30 -34.69 3.75
N LEU A 108 3.64 -33.51 3.25
CA LEU A 108 3.56 -32.25 3.99
C LEU A 108 2.51 -31.37 3.32
N LEU A 109 1.57 -30.87 4.11
CA LEU A 109 0.57 -29.91 3.67
C LEU A 109 1.07 -28.50 4.02
N TYR A 110 1.37 -27.71 2.99
CA TYR A 110 1.78 -26.31 3.13
C TYR A 110 0.57 -25.39 3.10
N MET A 111 0.52 -24.45 4.04
CA MET A 111 -0.55 -23.45 4.16
C MET A 111 0.04 -22.09 4.43
N VAL A 112 -0.73 -21.03 4.18
CA VAL A 112 -0.34 -19.67 4.53
C VAL A 112 -0.51 -19.42 6.04
N HIS A 113 -1.62 -19.93 6.64
CA HIS A 113 -1.92 -19.77 8.06
C HIS A 113 -2.46 -21.07 8.66
N GLU A 114 -2.08 -21.40 9.88
CA GLU A 114 -2.59 -22.59 10.61
C GLU A 114 -4.12 -22.57 10.79
N SER A 115 -4.70 -21.37 10.92
CA SER A 115 -6.15 -21.20 11.06
C SER A 115 -6.96 -21.60 9.82
N GLU A 116 -6.29 -21.90 8.71
CA GLU A 116 -6.92 -22.32 7.45
C GLU A 116 -6.93 -23.83 7.26
N THR A 117 -6.49 -24.59 8.25
CA THR A 117 -6.48 -26.04 8.19
C THR A 117 -7.88 -26.57 7.85
N PRO A 118 -8.03 -27.34 6.75
CA PRO A 118 -9.32 -27.91 6.38
C PRO A 118 -9.85 -28.82 7.48
N GLU A 119 -11.16 -28.76 7.72
CA GLU A 119 -11.82 -29.62 8.69
C GLU A 119 -11.75 -31.08 8.28
N GLY A 120 -11.71 -31.98 9.28
CA GLY A 120 -11.78 -33.44 9.07
C GLY A 120 -10.50 -34.08 8.56
N LEU A 121 -9.36 -33.38 8.59
CA LEU A 121 -8.05 -33.98 8.32
C LEU A 121 -7.56 -34.83 9.53
N PRO A 122 -6.76 -35.90 9.30
CA PRO A 122 -6.12 -36.67 10.37
C PRO A 122 -5.27 -35.76 11.27
N ALA A 123 -5.35 -35.97 12.60
CA ALA A 123 -4.60 -35.16 13.58
C ALA A 123 -3.08 -35.32 13.47
N GLU A 124 -2.61 -36.43 12.90
CA GLU A 124 -1.19 -36.73 12.73
C GLU A 124 -0.62 -36.19 11.42
N LEU A 125 -1.41 -35.45 10.64
CA LEU A 125 -0.95 -34.86 9.38
C LEU A 125 0.16 -33.86 9.63
N PRO A 126 1.33 -33.97 8.99
CA PRO A 126 2.36 -32.97 9.07
C PRO A 126 1.92 -31.73 8.29
N LEU A 127 1.75 -30.62 9.04
CA LEU A 127 1.35 -29.31 8.53
C LEU A 127 2.54 -28.34 8.59
N ASP A 128 2.67 -27.47 7.59
CA ASP A 128 3.62 -26.38 7.61
C ASP A 128 2.93 -25.06 7.20
N ALA A 129 2.85 -24.13 8.13
CA ALA A 129 2.33 -22.79 7.88
C ALA A 129 3.44 -21.72 8.00
N LYS A 130 4.70 -22.10 7.85
CA LYS A 130 5.86 -21.17 8.02
C LYS A 130 6.62 -20.94 6.73
N GLN A 131 6.66 -21.90 5.81
CA GLN A 131 7.51 -21.83 4.62
C GLN A 131 6.79 -21.20 3.42
N LEU A 132 5.47 -21.39 3.29
CA LEU A 132 4.73 -20.98 2.10
C LEU A 132 4.66 -19.44 1.95
N MET A 133 4.29 -18.73 3.01
CA MET A 133 4.14 -17.27 2.96
C MET A 133 5.44 -16.57 2.57
N PRO A 134 6.60 -16.81 3.22
CA PRO A 134 7.86 -16.18 2.80
C PRO A 134 8.28 -16.54 1.37
N ALA A 135 8.00 -17.76 0.92
CA ALA A 135 8.30 -18.17 -0.46
C ALA A 135 7.44 -17.42 -1.49
N MET A 136 6.14 -17.24 -1.20
CA MET A 136 5.23 -16.47 -2.04
C MET A 136 5.56 -14.98 -2.01
N ASP A 137 5.91 -14.42 -0.85
CA ASP A 137 6.34 -13.02 -0.74
C ASP A 137 7.59 -12.74 -1.55
N ALA A 138 8.56 -13.65 -1.52
CA ALA A 138 9.75 -13.52 -2.37
C ALA A 138 9.40 -13.53 -3.87
N ALA A 139 8.45 -14.37 -4.29
CA ALA A 139 7.97 -14.38 -5.68
C ALA A 139 7.18 -13.11 -6.04
N ARG A 140 6.30 -12.62 -5.14
CA ARG A 140 5.47 -11.42 -5.33
C ARG A 140 6.28 -10.12 -5.31
N GLY A 141 7.44 -10.11 -4.67
CA GLY A 141 8.29 -8.91 -4.56
C GLY A 141 8.72 -8.36 -5.92
N VAL A 142 9.05 -9.25 -6.86
CA VAL A 142 9.42 -8.91 -8.24
C VAL A 142 8.23 -9.23 -9.15
N LYS A 143 7.63 -8.20 -9.72
CA LYS A 143 6.41 -8.29 -10.55
C LYS A 143 6.75 -8.70 -11.97
N ASP A 144 5.93 -9.56 -12.55
CA ASP A 144 5.98 -9.87 -13.96
C ASP A 144 5.31 -8.79 -14.83
N GLU A 145 5.34 -8.94 -16.14
CA GLU A 145 4.75 -7.96 -17.06
C GLU A 145 3.22 -7.87 -16.95
N TYR A 146 2.53 -8.95 -16.56
CA TYR A 146 1.08 -8.92 -16.35
C TYR A 146 0.74 -8.10 -15.12
N GLU A 147 1.40 -8.35 -14.00
CA GLU A 147 1.24 -7.63 -12.74
C GLU A 147 1.53 -6.13 -12.92
N ILE A 148 2.64 -5.80 -13.60
CA ILE A 148 2.99 -4.41 -13.91
C ILE A 148 1.90 -3.73 -14.76
N ARG A 149 1.30 -4.43 -15.73
CA ARG A 149 0.18 -3.88 -16.51
C ARG A 149 -1.05 -3.59 -15.63
N MET A 150 -1.34 -4.45 -14.64
CA MET A 150 -2.48 -4.26 -13.73
C MET A 150 -2.24 -3.06 -12.80
N ILE A 151 -1.04 -2.95 -12.21
CA ILE A 151 -0.65 -1.80 -11.37
C ILE A 151 -0.67 -0.50 -12.20
N ARG A 152 -0.18 -0.53 -13.44
CA ARG A 152 -0.24 0.62 -14.36
C ARG A 152 -1.68 1.04 -14.66
N LYS A 153 -2.59 0.06 -14.78
CA LYS A 153 -4.01 0.33 -14.97
C LYS A 153 -4.66 0.93 -13.72
N ALA A 154 -4.34 0.43 -12.53
CA ALA A 154 -4.78 1.01 -11.25
C ALA A 154 -4.32 2.48 -11.13
N ASN A 155 -3.04 2.75 -11.38
CA ASN A 155 -2.46 4.10 -11.39
C ASN A 155 -3.13 5.04 -12.39
N LYS A 156 -3.48 4.54 -13.58
CA LYS A 156 -4.21 5.33 -14.57
C LYS A 156 -5.59 5.75 -14.07
N VAL A 157 -6.32 4.83 -13.43
CA VAL A 157 -7.64 5.14 -12.86
C VAL A 157 -7.51 6.13 -11.71
N SER A 158 -6.56 5.95 -10.82
CA SER A 158 -6.25 6.89 -9.73
C SER A 158 -5.89 8.27 -10.26
N GLY A 159 -5.05 8.34 -11.29
CA GLY A 159 -4.68 9.60 -11.93
C GLY A 159 -5.88 10.37 -12.49
N LEU A 160 -6.83 9.66 -13.11
CA LEU A 160 -8.10 10.25 -13.58
C LEU A 160 -8.94 10.77 -12.41
N ALA A 161 -9.03 10.03 -11.30
CA ALA A 161 -9.79 10.41 -10.12
C ALA A 161 -9.17 11.65 -9.43
N HIS A 162 -7.86 11.66 -9.24
CA HIS A 162 -7.14 12.83 -8.73
C HIS A 162 -7.35 14.07 -9.62
N ARG A 163 -7.19 13.93 -10.93
CA ARG A 163 -7.43 15.02 -11.88
C ARG A 163 -8.86 15.56 -11.78
N LYS A 164 -9.86 14.66 -11.68
CA LYS A 164 -11.26 15.04 -11.55
C LYS A 164 -11.55 15.88 -10.30
N ILE A 165 -10.89 15.54 -9.20
CA ILE A 165 -10.97 16.30 -7.96
C ILE A 165 -10.36 17.69 -8.16
N LEU A 166 -9.17 17.79 -8.74
CA LEU A 166 -8.51 19.08 -9.00
C LEU A 166 -9.37 20.01 -9.86
N GLU A 167 -10.06 19.46 -10.88
CA GLU A 167 -10.98 20.21 -11.75
C GLU A 167 -12.22 20.76 -11.02
N SER A 168 -12.60 20.15 -9.89
CA SER A 168 -13.85 20.47 -9.20
C SER A 168 -13.68 20.97 -7.77
N ILE A 169 -12.47 20.95 -7.22
CA ILE A 169 -12.20 21.22 -5.80
C ILE A 169 -12.72 22.59 -5.34
N GLN A 170 -12.67 23.61 -6.18
CA GLN A 170 -13.17 24.95 -5.85
C GLN A 170 -14.69 25.02 -5.60
N LYS A 171 -15.43 23.98 -6.02
CA LYS A 171 -16.89 23.84 -5.82
C LYS A 171 -17.23 22.95 -4.62
N MET A 172 -16.25 22.32 -4.00
CA MET A 172 -16.42 21.45 -2.86
C MET A 172 -16.37 22.25 -1.56
N SER A 173 -17.13 21.83 -0.58
CA SER A 173 -17.25 22.49 0.73
C SER A 173 -16.93 21.57 1.91
N ASN A 174 -16.79 20.25 1.67
CA ASN A 174 -16.55 19.24 2.68
C ASN A 174 -15.62 18.14 2.14
N GLU A 175 -14.81 17.54 2.99
CA GLU A 175 -13.89 16.43 2.67
C GLU A 175 -14.62 15.24 2.06
N SER A 176 -15.86 14.93 2.51
CA SER A 176 -16.68 13.85 1.98
C SER A 176 -17.01 13.96 0.51
N GLN A 177 -17.03 15.19 -0.04
CA GLN A 177 -17.24 15.39 -1.48
C GLN A 177 -15.98 15.02 -2.29
N ILE A 178 -14.81 15.14 -1.70
CA ILE A 178 -13.54 14.68 -2.29
C ILE A 178 -13.57 13.16 -2.38
N GLU A 179 -13.86 12.49 -1.27
CA GLU A 179 -14.00 11.02 -1.20
C GLU A 179 -15.05 10.51 -2.18
N GLY A 180 -16.26 11.08 -2.16
CA GLY A 180 -17.34 10.70 -3.08
C GLY A 180 -16.96 10.90 -4.56
N SER A 181 -16.22 11.96 -4.90
CA SER A 181 -15.74 12.22 -6.27
C SER A 181 -14.69 11.20 -6.71
N PHE A 182 -13.78 10.81 -5.80
CA PHE A 182 -12.77 9.78 -6.06
C PHE A 182 -13.45 8.43 -6.34
N LEU A 183 -14.31 7.98 -5.43
CA LEU A 183 -15.06 6.73 -5.55
C LEU A 183 -15.89 6.68 -6.84
N ASN A 184 -16.65 7.74 -7.13
CA ASN A 184 -17.45 7.80 -8.34
C ASN A 184 -16.60 7.65 -9.61
N THR A 185 -15.44 8.29 -9.65
CA THR A 185 -14.54 8.20 -10.81
C THR A 185 -13.97 6.79 -10.95
N CYS A 186 -13.48 6.19 -9.87
CA CYS A 186 -12.94 4.84 -9.89
C CYS A 186 -13.97 3.81 -10.35
N ILE A 187 -15.17 3.80 -9.75
CA ILE A 187 -16.26 2.88 -10.10
C ILE A 187 -16.68 3.06 -11.57
N SER A 188 -16.82 4.29 -12.03
CA SER A 188 -17.19 4.59 -13.42
C SER A 188 -16.16 4.15 -14.44
N HIS A 189 -14.91 3.93 -14.02
CA HIS A 189 -13.82 3.43 -14.88
C HIS A 189 -13.49 1.95 -14.65
N GLY A 190 -14.37 1.21 -13.95
CA GLY A 190 -14.26 -0.24 -13.76
C GLY A 190 -13.32 -0.68 -12.63
N ALA A 191 -12.99 0.22 -11.72
CA ALA A 191 -12.27 -0.07 -10.48
C ALA A 191 -13.23 0.13 -9.28
N PRO A 192 -14.07 -0.87 -8.95
CA PRO A 192 -15.06 -0.72 -7.89
C PRO A 192 -14.45 -0.69 -6.50
N ASN A 193 -13.29 -1.29 -6.34
CA ASN A 193 -12.60 -1.37 -5.06
C ASN A 193 -11.51 -0.30 -4.95
N GLN A 194 -11.24 0.10 -3.70
CA GLN A 194 -10.12 0.95 -3.34
C GLN A 194 -9.01 0.08 -2.74
N ALA A 195 -7.75 0.45 -2.98
CA ALA A 195 -6.61 -0.26 -2.42
C ALA A 195 -6.55 -0.12 -0.89
N TYR A 196 -7.00 1.03 -0.39
CA TYR A 196 -7.05 1.40 1.04
C TYR A 196 -8.13 2.45 1.29
N GLN A 197 -8.35 2.79 2.57
CA GLN A 197 -9.28 3.86 2.93
C GLN A 197 -8.77 5.22 2.45
N ILE A 198 -9.62 5.98 1.76
CA ILE A 198 -9.29 7.30 1.25
C ILE A 198 -8.98 8.24 2.40
N ILE A 199 -7.92 9.02 2.28
CA ILE A 199 -7.52 10.08 3.19
C ILE A 199 -7.73 11.42 2.47
N ALA A 200 -8.75 12.18 2.84
CA ALA A 200 -9.02 13.52 2.31
C ALA A 200 -8.79 14.57 3.42
N ALA A 201 -7.55 14.66 3.90
CA ALA A 201 -7.19 15.43 5.08
C ALA A 201 -6.97 16.91 4.77
N SER A 202 -7.86 17.80 5.27
CA SER A 202 -7.78 19.23 5.06
C SER A 202 -7.13 19.98 6.22
N GLY A 203 -6.19 20.89 5.92
CA GLY A 203 -5.48 21.71 6.91
C GLY A 203 -4.81 20.86 8.01
N PRO A 204 -5.06 21.13 9.31
CA PRO A 204 -4.45 20.40 10.42
C PRO A 204 -4.67 18.90 10.40
N ASN A 205 -5.74 18.40 9.76
CA ASN A 205 -6.03 16.97 9.65
C ASN A 205 -4.91 16.23 8.90
N ALA A 206 -4.21 16.89 7.98
CA ALA A 206 -3.07 16.34 7.25
C ALA A 206 -1.86 15.99 8.13
N ALA A 207 -1.86 16.38 9.41
CA ALA A 207 -0.87 15.93 10.39
C ALA A 207 -1.24 14.60 11.07
N VAL A 208 -2.40 14.02 10.75
CA VAL A 208 -2.84 12.68 11.14
C VAL A 208 -2.61 11.77 9.95
N LEU A 209 -1.60 10.90 10.02
CA LEU A 209 -1.09 10.16 8.84
C LEU A 209 -2.15 9.29 8.15
N HIS A 210 -2.99 8.61 8.92
CA HIS A 210 -4.11 7.80 8.43
C HIS A 210 -5.45 8.42 8.86
N TYR A 211 -5.68 9.68 8.44
CA TYR A 211 -6.94 10.38 8.69
C TYR A 211 -8.05 9.81 7.80
N ASP A 212 -9.06 9.20 8.40
CA ASP A 212 -10.11 8.45 7.70
C ASP A 212 -11.53 9.02 7.85
N ARG A 213 -11.70 10.08 8.63
CA ARG A 213 -13.03 10.65 8.92
C ARG A 213 -13.68 11.32 7.71
N ASN A 214 -12.91 12.05 6.92
CA ASN A 214 -13.30 12.73 5.69
C ASN A 214 -14.63 13.50 5.78
N ASN A 215 -14.89 14.19 6.90
CA ASN A 215 -16.19 14.79 7.18
C ASN A 215 -16.14 16.27 7.60
N GLU A 216 -14.96 16.88 7.57
CA GLU A 216 -14.83 18.28 7.95
C GLU A 216 -15.08 19.25 6.79
N SER A 217 -15.48 20.47 7.16
CA SER A 217 -15.65 21.57 6.21
C SER A 217 -14.31 22.02 5.65
N LEU A 218 -14.24 22.26 4.33
CA LEU A 218 -13.09 22.85 3.64
C LEU A 218 -12.96 24.38 3.86
N LYS A 219 -13.94 25.00 4.52
CA LYS A 219 -13.92 26.44 4.77
C LYS A 219 -12.71 26.84 5.63
N ASN A 220 -11.95 27.80 5.14
CA ASN A 220 -10.72 28.31 5.78
C ASN A 220 -9.59 27.28 5.93
N LYS A 221 -9.65 26.15 5.22
CA LYS A 221 -8.56 25.20 5.17
C LYS A 221 -7.53 25.63 4.11
N PRO A 222 -6.22 25.61 4.42
CA PRO A 222 -5.19 26.09 3.49
C PRO A 222 -4.91 25.10 2.36
N LEU A 223 -4.83 23.81 2.69
CA LEU A 223 -4.45 22.70 1.81
C LEU A 223 -5.36 21.50 2.05
N VAL A 224 -5.37 20.59 1.08
CA VAL A 224 -5.82 19.20 1.24
C VAL A 224 -4.65 18.28 0.91
N CYS A 225 -4.38 17.31 1.78
CA CYS A 225 -3.59 16.14 1.50
C CYS A 225 -4.57 15.02 1.16
N LEU A 226 -4.63 14.67 -0.12
CA LEU A 226 -5.45 13.58 -0.65
C LEU A 226 -4.56 12.39 -0.91
N ASP A 227 -4.79 11.31 -0.18
CA ASP A 227 -4.13 10.04 -0.33
C ASP A 227 -5.17 8.98 -0.65
N ALA A 228 -5.16 8.52 -1.90
CA ALA A 228 -6.20 7.68 -2.44
C ALA A 228 -5.72 6.90 -3.67
N GLY A 229 -5.93 5.60 -3.66
CA GLY A 229 -5.54 4.67 -4.70
C GLY A 229 -6.65 3.69 -5.08
N ALA A 230 -6.85 3.49 -6.37
CA ALA A 230 -7.77 2.48 -6.91
C ALA A 230 -7.13 1.09 -6.85
N GLU A 231 -7.99 0.07 -6.74
CA GLU A 231 -7.63 -1.31 -6.96
C GLU A 231 -8.17 -1.78 -8.32
N TRP A 232 -7.31 -2.36 -9.17
CA TRP A 232 -7.68 -2.92 -10.46
C TRP A 232 -7.34 -4.40 -10.51
N GLN A 233 -8.37 -5.27 -10.59
CA GLN A 233 -8.17 -6.73 -10.56
C GLN A 233 -7.22 -7.17 -9.43
N CYS A 234 -7.55 -6.77 -8.23
CA CYS A 234 -6.79 -7.02 -7.00
C CYS A 234 -5.41 -6.33 -6.91
N TYR A 235 -4.93 -5.61 -7.94
CA TYR A 235 -3.68 -4.86 -7.88
C TYR A 235 -3.92 -3.43 -7.45
N ALA A 236 -3.14 -2.98 -6.49
CA ALA A 236 -3.22 -1.66 -5.89
C ALA A 236 -2.49 -0.59 -6.70
N SER A 237 -2.86 0.66 -6.48
CA SER A 237 -2.02 1.84 -6.68
C SER A 237 -2.02 2.66 -5.40
N ASP A 238 -0.96 3.42 -5.17
CA ASP A 238 -0.82 4.29 -4.01
C ASP A 238 -0.40 5.69 -4.44
N VAL A 239 -1.25 6.68 -4.17
CA VAL A 239 -1.06 8.02 -4.72
C VAL A 239 -1.46 9.09 -3.72
N THR A 240 -0.49 9.89 -3.28
CA THR A 240 -0.78 11.09 -2.49
C THR A 240 -0.48 12.36 -3.26
N ARG A 241 -1.41 13.32 -3.17
CA ARG A 241 -1.25 14.70 -3.65
C ARG A 241 -1.66 15.69 -2.58
N THR A 242 -0.83 16.71 -2.36
CA THR A 242 -1.19 17.85 -1.51
C THR A 242 -1.35 19.10 -2.37
N PHE A 243 -2.47 19.80 -2.24
CA PHE A 243 -2.81 20.94 -3.08
C PHE A 243 -3.60 22.03 -2.35
N PRO A 244 -3.48 23.31 -2.77
CA PRO A 244 -4.31 24.39 -2.27
C PRO A 244 -5.68 24.38 -2.94
N LEU A 245 -6.72 24.76 -2.20
CA LEU A 245 -8.11 24.74 -2.70
C LEU A 245 -8.37 25.71 -3.84
N SER A 246 -7.62 26.82 -3.91
CA SER A 246 -7.81 27.88 -4.92
C SER A 246 -6.90 27.74 -6.16
N GLY A 247 -5.93 26.83 -6.13
CA GLY A 247 -4.85 26.76 -7.12
C GLY A 247 -3.74 27.79 -6.91
N GLU A 248 -3.84 28.60 -5.85
CA GLU A 248 -2.80 29.52 -5.42
C GLU A 248 -2.35 29.17 -4.01
N TRP A 249 -1.05 29.23 -3.73
CA TRP A 249 -0.53 28.93 -2.40
C TRP A 249 -1.05 29.95 -1.38
N PRO A 250 -1.76 29.51 -0.31
CA PRO A 250 -2.40 30.42 0.64
C PRO A 250 -1.40 31.20 1.49
N SER A 251 -0.16 30.73 1.57
CA SER A 251 0.93 31.40 2.28
C SER A 251 2.29 30.95 1.77
N LYS A 252 3.35 31.72 2.10
CA LYS A 252 4.71 31.26 1.85
C LYS A 252 5.03 29.95 2.59
N TYR A 253 4.48 29.76 3.79
CA TYR A 253 4.70 28.59 4.61
C TYR A 253 4.18 27.31 3.91
N ALA A 254 2.98 27.36 3.34
CA ALA A 254 2.40 26.24 2.60
C ALA A 254 3.24 25.89 1.36
N ARG A 255 3.61 26.91 0.57
CA ARG A 255 4.45 26.72 -0.61
C ARG A 255 5.84 26.19 -0.27
N ASP A 256 6.46 26.72 0.78
CA ASP A 256 7.83 26.36 1.14
C ASP A 256 7.89 24.88 1.60
N ILE A 257 6.94 24.40 2.43
CA ILE A 257 6.88 22.99 2.82
C ILE A 257 6.55 22.08 1.64
N TYR A 258 5.63 22.46 0.74
CA TYR A 258 5.37 21.69 -0.47
C TYR A 258 6.66 21.48 -1.29
N ARG A 259 7.45 22.54 -1.49
CA ARG A 259 8.73 22.45 -2.22
C ARG A 259 9.76 21.56 -1.52
N VAL A 260 9.80 21.57 -0.19
CA VAL A 260 10.67 20.65 0.57
C VAL A 260 10.31 19.22 0.26
N VAL A 261 9.02 18.86 0.36
CA VAL A 261 8.55 17.48 0.12
C VAL A 261 8.72 17.10 -1.36
N GLU A 262 8.39 17.97 -2.29
CA GLU A 262 8.60 17.76 -3.72
C GLU A 262 10.09 17.47 -4.03
N ARG A 263 11.00 18.25 -3.45
CA ARG A 263 12.45 18.02 -3.58
C ARG A 263 12.87 16.69 -2.97
N MET A 264 12.37 16.34 -1.78
CA MET A 264 12.64 15.04 -1.14
C MET A 264 12.23 13.90 -2.08
N GLN A 265 11.02 13.96 -2.62
CA GLN A 265 10.47 12.94 -3.52
C GLN A 265 11.29 12.83 -4.81
N GLU A 266 11.48 13.92 -5.53
CA GLU A 266 12.16 13.93 -6.81
C GLU A 266 13.62 13.46 -6.73
N GLU A 267 14.35 13.89 -5.68
CA GLU A 267 15.73 13.47 -5.51
C GLU A 267 15.87 12.00 -5.15
N CYS A 268 14.89 11.43 -4.44
CA CYS A 268 14.84 9.98 -4.17
C CYS A 268 14.47 9.20 -5.43
N ILE A 269 13.43 9.60 -6.17
CA ILE A 269 13.00 8.94 -7.42
C ILE A 269 14.14 8.90 -8.44
N LYS A 270 14.88 10.00 -8.65
CA LYS A 270 16.02 10.06 -9.59
C LYS A 270 17.12 9.04 -9.28
N ARG A 271 17.16 8.50 -8.06
CA ARG A 271 18.16 7.53 -7.62
C ARG A 271 17.62 6.10 -7.52
N ILE A 272 16.36 5.88 -7.87
CA ILE A 272 15.79 4.52 -7.99
C ILE A 272 16.45 3.82 -9.18
N ARG A 273 17.08 2.69 -8.89
CA ARG A 273 17.63 1.78 -9.90
C ARG A 273 17.96 0.43 -9.27
N ARG A 274 18.01 -0.60 -10.09
CA ARG A 274 18.48 -1.93 -9.69
C ARG A 274 19.83 -1.86 -8.98
N GLY A 275 19.96 -2.58 -7.88
CA GLY A 275 21.17 -2.66 -7.07
C GLY A 275 21.36 -1.55 -6.02
N ASN A 276 20.49 -0.52 -6.00
CA ASN A 276 20.48 0.44 -4.90
C ASN A 276 19.74 -0.14 -3.70
N ARG A 277 20.08 0.34 -2.50
CA ARG A 277 19.33 0.04 -1.29
C ARG A 277 18.27 1.10 -1.05
N PHE A 278 17.01 0.70 -0.88
CA PHE A 278 15.93 1.64 -0.64
C PHE A 278 16.13 2.44 0.65
N LEU A 279 16.70 1.80 1.67
CA LEU A 279 17.02 2.45 2.94
C LEU A 279 17.99 3.64 2.77
N SER A 280 18.90 3.61 1.79
CA SER A 280 19.77 4.75 1.51
C SER A 280 19.03 5.95 0.92
N LEU A 281 17.91 5.70 0.24
CA LEU A 281 17.02 6.76 -0.26
C LEU A 281 16.20 7.39 0.87
N HIS A 282 15.75 6.56 1.83
CA HIS A 282 15.12 7.06 3.05
C HIS A 282 16.07 7.98 3.86
N ASP A 283 17.33 7.57 4.01
CA ASP A 283 18.36 8.40 4.61
C ASP A 283 18.54 9.73 3.89
N LEU A 284 18.59 9.70 2.56
CA LEU A 284 18.67 10.90 1.72
C LEU A 284 17.46 11.82 1.92
N ALA A 285 16.25 11.27 2.01
CA ALA A 285 15.06 12.06 2.27
C ALA A 285 15.15 12.82 3.62
N HIS A 286 15.64 12.15 4.67
CA HIS A 286 15.91 12.81 5.95
C HIS A 286 16.99 13.90 5.86
N GLU A 287 18.06 13.67 5.10
CA GLU A 287 19.11 14.68 4.89
C GLU A 287 18.54 15.94 4.21
N ILE A 288 17.75 15.76 3.15
CA ILE A 288 17.11 16.88 2.45
C ILE A 288 16.14 17.61 3.39
N ALA A 289 15.32 16.87 4.15
CA ALA A 289 14.40 17.45 5.13
C ALA A 289 15.15 18.30 6.17
N ILE A 290 16.27 17.80 6.72
CA ILE A 290 17.06 18.56 7.71
C ILE A 290 17.64 19.84 7.09
N ILE A 291 18.25 19.76 5.89
CA ILE A 291 18.84 20.91 5.21
C ILE A 291 17.78 21.96 4.96
N GLU A 292 16.64 21.59 4.41
CA GLU A 292 15.57 22.53 4.09
C GLU A 292 14.91 23.12 5.34
N LEU A 293 14.67 22.30 6.38
CA LEU A 293 14.10 22.79 7.64
C LEU A 293 15.06 23.69 8.42
N LEU A 294 16.40 23.52 8.26
CA LEU A 294 17.41 24.48 8.74
C LEU A 294 17.28 25.82 7.99
N HIS A 295 17.15 25.80 6.66
CA HIS A 295 16.97 27.02 5.87
C HIS A 295 15.67 27.76 6.22
N LEU A 296 14.61 27.03 6.58
CA LEU A 296 13.34 27.60 7.02
C LEU A 296 13.35 28.05 8.50
N GLY A 297 14.43 27.77 9.23
CA GLY A 297 14.58 28.10 10.64
C GLY A 297 13.79 27.20 11.60
N VAL A 298 13.22 26.10 11.10
CA VAL A 298 12.52 25.10 11.94
C VAL A 298 13.52 24.31 12.76
N PHE A 299 14.67 23.95 12.16
CA PHE A 299 15.84 23.50 12.91
C PHE A 299 16.81 24.63 13.17
N LYS A 300 17.58 24.52 14.26
CA LYS A 300 18.59 25.47 14.70
C LYS A 300 19.72 24.79 15.49
N ASP A 301 20.80 25.52 15.76
CA ASP A 301 21.85 25.18 16.73
C ASP A 301 22.52 23.81 16.53
N GLY A 302 22.51 23.26 15.32
CA GLY A 302 23.14 21.98 15.01
C GLY A 302 23.55 21.84 13.55
N SER A 303 24.57 21.03 13.32
CA SER A 303 24.94 20.56 11.99
C SER A 303 23.94 19.48 11.49
N LEU A 304 23.93 19.25 10.18
CA LEU A 304 23.17 18.14 9.57
C LEU A 304 23.42 16.81 10.31
N SER A 305 24.68 16.49 10.57
CA SER A 305 25.05 15.22 11.22
C SER A 305 24.57 15.12 12.68
N GLU A 306 24.60 16.21 13.43
CA GLU A 306 24.13 16.24 14.82
C GLU A 306 22.60 16.11 14.88
N ILE A 307 21.87 16.86 14.04
CA ILE A 307 20.40 16.80 13.98
C ILE A 307 19.95 15.40 13.53
N ARG A 308 20.61 14.83 12.51
CA ARG A 308 20.34 13.47 12.05
C ARG A 308 20.59 12.43 13.15
N ALA A 309 21.76 12.46 13.78
CA ALA A 309 22.13 11.52 14.84
C ALA A 309 21.20 11.61 16.07
N SER A 310 20.64 12.79 16.33
CA SER A 310 19.70 12.98 17.44
C SER A 310 18.31 12.40 17.21
N GLY A 311 17.93 12.12 15.95
CA GLY A 311 16.58 11.70 15.56
C GLY A 311 15.54 12.82 15.50
N ALA A 312 15.94 14.09 15.64
CA ALA A 312 15.00 15.22 15.62
C ALA A 312 14.18 15.33 14.33
N SER A 313 14.71 14.89 13.19
CA SER A 313 14.02 14.92 11.90
C SER A 313 12.73 14.07 11.88
N LYS A 314 12.64 13.03 12.71
CA LYS A 314 11.45 12.18 12.83
C LYS A 314 10.24 12.89 13.44
N VAL A 315 10.45 14.01 14.11
CA VAL A 315 9.33 14.85 14.60
C VAL A 315 8.48 15.34 13.41
N PHE A 316 9.13 15.57 12.27
CA PHE A 316 8.50 16.12 11.07
C PHE A 316 8.33 15.09 9.94
N PHE A 317 9.19 14.08 9.85
CA PHE A 317 9.08 12.98 8.90
C PHE A 317 9.14 11.63 9.67
N PRO A 318 7.99 11.15 10.19
CA PRO A 318 7.96 10.04 11.13
C PRO A 318 7.82 8.64 10.51
N HIS A 319 7.59 8.53 9.21
CA HIS A 319 7.33 7.24 8.53
C HIS A 319 8.44 6.86 7.54
N GLY A 320 8.36 5.65 6.97
CA GLY A 320 9.25 5.19 5.92
C GLY A 320 9.14 6.01 4.64
N LEU A 321 10.16 5.96 3.80
CA LEU A 321 10.10 6.61 2.48
C LEU A 321 9.11 5.91 1.54
N GLY A 322 8.79 4.63 1.79
CA GLY A 322 7.87 3.86 0.99
C GLY A 322 7.97 2.36 1.24
N HIS A 323 7.23 1.61 0.46
CA HIS A 323 7.02 0.17 0.56
C HIS A 323 6.79 -0.45 -0.82
N HIS A 324 6.71 -1.78 -0.90
CA HIS A 324 6.24 -2.46 -2.10
C HIS A 324 4.76 -2.18 -2.35
N VAL A 325 4.38 -2.11 -3.63
CA VAL A 325 2.99 -2.10 -4.11
C VAL A 325 2.76 -3.28 -5.03
N GLY A 326 1.61 -3.94 -4.90
CA GLY A 326 1.25 -5.09 -5.72
C GLY A 326 -0.21 -5.49 -5.51
N LEU A 327 -0.44 -6.74 -5.14
CA LEU A 327 -1.77 -7.22 -4.77
C LEU A 327 -2.30 -6.59 -3.47
N GLU A 328 -1.43 -6.09 -2.62
CA GLU A 328 -1.78 -5.22 -1.50
C GLU A 328 -1.11 -3.86 -1.67
N VAL A 329 -1.69 -2.82 -1.06
CA VAL A 329 -1.06 -1.50 -1.03
C VAL A 329 0.28 -1.57 -0.31
N HIS A 330 0.33 -2.14 0.89
CA HIS A 330 1.57 -2.51 1.59
C HIS A 330 1.90 -3.97 1.26
N ASP A 331 2.42 -4.20 0.05
CA ASP A 331 2.65 -5.55 -0.46
C ASP A 331 3.87 -6.19 0.22
N VAL A 332 3.82 -7.52 0.39
CA VAL A 332 4.91 -8.37 0.93
C VAL A 332 5.57 -7.78 2.18
N SER A 333 4.77 -7.47 3.18
CA SER A 333 5.18 -6.73 4.39
C SER A 333 6.33 -7.40 5.17
N GLU A 334 6.43 -8.72 5.15
CA GLU A 334 7.52 -9.46 5.81
C GLU A 334 8.86 -9.37 5.04
N SER A 335 8.80 -9.07 3.75
CA SER A 335 9.97 -8.84 2.89
C SER A 335 10.24 -7.35 2.66
N SER A 336 9.88 -6.51 3.63
CA SER A 336 9.95 -5.04 3.53
C SER A 336 11.30 -4.55 3.02
N ILE A 337 11.27 -3.69 1.98
CA ILE A 337 12.46 -2.99 1.45
C ILE A 337 13.10 -2.03 2.46
N MET A 338 12.38 -1.71 3.54
CA MET A 338 12.85 -0.92 4.68
C MET A 338 13.43 -1.78 5.80
N ALA A 339 13.39 -3.12 5.70
CA ALA A 339 13.91 -4.02 6.71
C ALA A 339 15.44 -3.88 6.87
N LEU A 340 15.90 -3.98 8.09
CA LEU A 340 17.33 -3.90 8.42
C LEU A 340 18.01 -5.25 8.57
N HIS A 341 17.30 -6.24 9.11
CA HIS A 341 17.79 -7.59 9.34
C HIS A 341 16.64 -8.52 9.76
N PRO A 342 16.67 -9.83 9.41
CA PRO A 342 15.67 -10.80 9.85
C PRO A 342 15.54 -10.95 11.38
N ASP A 343 16.63 -10.70 12.11
CA ASP A 343 16.67 -10.81 13.58
C ASP A 343 16.28 -9.51 14.31
N PHE A 344 15.71 -8.54 13.58
CA PHE A 344 15.33 -7.26 14.15
C PHE A 344 13.98 -7.37 14.88
N ASP A 345 13.99 -7.00 16.18
CA ASP A 345 12.79 -7.04 17.03
C ASP A 345 11.80 -5.91 16.65
N HIS A 346 10.84 -6.23 15.80
CA HIS A 346 9.76 -5.33 15.37
C HIS A 346 8.84 -4.94 16.53
N ASP A 347 8.71 -5.78 17.56
CA ASP A 347 7.82 -5.54 18.71
C ASP A 347 8.36 -4.43 19.61
N GLN A 348 9.68 -4.26 19.69
CA GLN A 348 10.30 -3.23 20.51
C GLN A 348 10.20 -1.83 19.91
N TYR A 349 10.08 -1.69 18.58
CA TYR A 349 10.17 -0.40 17.87
C TYR A 349 8.97 -0.04 17.01
N GLY A 350 7.98 -0.92 16.94
CA GLY A 350 6.77 -0.78 16.13
C GLY A 350 6.99 -0.95 14.61
N PRO A 351 5.92 -1.16 13.83
CA PRO A 351 6.03 -1.51 12.42
C PRO A 351 6.55 -0.38 11.52
N VAL A 352 6.66 0.84 12.02
CA VAL A 352 6.82 2.02 11.14
C VAL A 352 8.20 2.63 11.15
N LEU A 353 8.99 2.52 12.20
CA LEU A 353 10.34 3.10 12.19
C LEU A 353 11.22 2.52 13.31
N ASN A 354 12.13 1.68 12.91
CA ASN A 354 13.30 1.46 13.72
C ASN A 354 14.08 2.77 13.89
N PRO A 355 14.16 3.36 15.09
CA PRO A 355 15.01 4.52 15.34
C PRO A 355 16.47 4.30 14.94
N ALA A 356 17.00 3.08 15.13
CA ALA A 356 18.34 2.73 14.69
C ALA A 356 18.44 2.67 13.16
N GLY A 357 17.41 2.19 12.47
CA GLY A 357 17.38 2.06 11.00
C GLY A 357 17.39 3.37 10.26
N SER A 358 16.69 4.40 10.79
CA SER A 358 16.68 5.73 10.18
C SER A 358 17.91 6.59 10.56
N LEU A 359 18.78 6.11 11.44
CA LEU A 359 19.97 6.82 11.92
C LEU A 359 21.27 6.10 11.58
N ALA A 360 21.20 4.78 11.38
CA ALA A 360 22.37 3.99 11.02
C ALA A 360 22.69 4.18 9.53
N PRO A 361 23.97 4.20 9.15
CA PRO A 361 24.36 4.07 7.75
C PRO A 361 23.71 2.80 7.17
N CYS A 362 23.26 2.87 5.91
CA CYS A 362 22.69 1.73 5.21
C CYS A 362 23.65 0.53 5.29
N THR A 363 23.24 -0.52 5.99
CA THR A 363 24.08 -1.70 6.17
C THR A 363 24.10 -2.57 4.92
N LEU A 364 25.15 -3.38 4.75
CA LEU A 364 25.24 -4.32 3.60
C LEU A 364 24.11 -5.37 3.58
N SER A 365 23.43 -5.58 4.71
CA SER A 365 22.29 -6.50 4.85
C SER A 365 20.93 -5.92 4.41
N ALA A 366 20.84 -4.59 4.20
CA ALA A 366 19.59 -4.00 3.71
C ALA A 366 19.24 -4.53 2.30
N PRO A 367 17.97 -4.82 2.00
CA PRO A 367 17.55 -5.32 0.69
C PRO A 367 17.97 -4.39 -0.45
N LEU A 368 18.28 -4.98 -1.60
CA LEU A 368 18.56 -4.26 -2.85
C LEU A 368 17.29 -4.14 -3.66
N LEU A 369 17.13 -3.03 -4.35
CA LEU A 369 16.12 -2.92 -5.39
C LEU A 369 16.47 -3.82 -6.58
N GLU A 370 15.49 -4.58 -7.05
CA GLU A 370 15.59 -5.46 -8.20
C GLU A 370 14.66 -4.96 -9.32
N GLU A 371 15.02 -5.30 -10.56
CA GLU A 371 14.18 -5.04 -11.73
C GLU A 371 12.83 -5.76 -11.58
N GLY A 372 11.73 -5.09 -11.89
CA GLY A 372 10.37 -5.61 -11.71
C GLY A 372 9.76 -5.28 -10.34
N MET A 373 10.52 -4.78 -9.37
CA MET A 373 9.93 -4.27 -8.14
C MET A 373 9.13 -3.00 -8.41
N VAL A 374 7.95 -2.88 -7.79
CA VAL A 374 7.17 -1.63 -7.75
C VAL A 374 7.14 -1.15 -6.32
N VAL A 375 7.57 0.10 -6.11
CA VAL A 375 7.71 0.68 -4.77
C VAL A 375 7.12 2.09 -4.73
N THR A 376 6.56 2.51 -3.59
CA THR A 376 6.17 3.91 -3.38
C THR A 376 7.39 4.77 -3.10
N VAL A 377 7.29 6.07 -3.40
CA VAL A 377 8.20 7.11 -2.90
C VAL A 377 7.32 8.24 -2.38
N GLU A 378 7.16 8.28 -1.06
CA GLU A 378 6.11 9.06 -0.37
C GLU A 378 6.64 9.92 0.78
N PRO A 379 7.68 10.72 0.63
CA PRO A 379 8.11 11.56 1.72
C PRO A 379 7.01 12.54 2.15
N GLY A 380 7.02 12.88 3.45
CA GLY A 380 6.10 13.87 3.99
C GLY A 380 6.74 14.71 5.09
N ILE A 381 6.24 15.94 5.26
CA ILE A 381 6.59 16.82 6.38
C ILE A 381 5.32 17.24 7.10
N TYR A 382 5.26 16.97 8.38
CA TYR A 382 4.07 17.16 9.22
C TYR A 382 4.38 18.01 10.45
N PHE A 383 3.44 18.90 10.80
CA PHE A 383 3.52 19.76 11.97
C PHE A 383 2.42 19.38 12.97
N SER A 384 2.52 18.15 13.51
CA SER A 384 1.57 17.64 14.49
C SER A 384 1.75 18.33 15.85
N PRO A 385 0.70 18.94 16.42
CA PRO A 385 0.77 19.52 17.76
C PRO A 385 1.19 18.50 18.84
N LEU A 386 0.77 17.24 18.70
CA LEU A 386 1.12 16.17 19.62
C LEU A 386 2.61 15.80 19.50
N ALA A 387 3.13 15.69 18.29
CA ALA A 387 4.55 15.41 18.06
C ALA A 387 5.43 16.56 18.58
N LEU A 388 5.05 17.82 18.33
CA LEU A 388 5.76 19.00 18.84
C LEU A 388 5.74 19.05 20.37
N ALA A 389 4.59 18.78 21.01
CA ALA A 389 4.48 18.75 22.46
C ALA A 389 5.35 17.66 23.10
N ASN A 390 5.44 16.48 22.45
CA ASN A 390 6.33 15.41 22.87
C ASN A 390 7.80 15.77 22.66
N ALA A 391 8.13 16.35 21.50
CA ALA A 391 9.50 16.75 21.16
C ALA A 391 10.11 17.75 22.15
N ARG A 392 9.31 18.66 22.73
CA ARG A 392 9.75 19.60 23.77
C ARG A 392 10.36 18.91 25.01
N LYS A 393 10.01 17.64 25.24
CA LYS A 393 10.46 16.83 26.38
C LYS A 393 11.72 16.00 26.08
N GLN A 394 12.18 16.01 24.83
CA GLN A 394 13.27 15.14 24.39
C GLN A 394 14.62 15.85 24.38
N PRO A 395 15.74 15.12 24.49
CA PRO A 395 17.07 15.71 24.44
C PRO A 395 17.38 16.49 23.15
N TYR A 396 16.72 16.13 22.03
CA TYR A 396 16.87 16.80 20.75
C TYR A 396 16.04 18.09 20.62
N ALA A 397 15.25 18.46 21.64
CA ALA A 397 14.46 19.70 21.64
C ALA A 397 15.31 20.94 21.35
N LYS A 398 16.58 20.95 21.76
CA LYS A 398 17.53 22.05 21.51
C LYS A 398 17.74 22.36 20.04
N TYR A 399 17.52 21.39 19.13
CA TYR A 399 17.67 21.56 17.71
C TYR A 399 16.41 22.10 17.01
N ILE A 400 15.28 22.18 17.70
CA ILE A 400 13.99 22.61 17.12
C ILE A 400 13.67 24.04 17.60
N ASP A 401 13.37 24.93 16.65
CA ASP A 401 12.73 26.20 16.95
C ASP A 401 11.21 26.03 16.97
N PHE A 402 10.66 25.85 18.16
CA PHE A 402 9.23 25.60 18.31
C PHE A 402 8.35 26.79 17.94
N ASP A 403 8.85 28.03 18.13
CA ASP A 403 8.10 29.23 17.76
C ASP A 403 8.00 29.37 16.22
N VAL A 404 9.01 28.90 15.51
CA VAL A 404 8.96 28.81 14.05
C VAL A 404 8.09 27.61 13.62
N ALA A 405 8.27 26.41 14.21
CA ALA A 405 7.50 25.22 13.86
C ALA A 405 5.99 25.41 14.06
N GLU A 406 5.57 26.13 15.12
CA GLU A 406 4.15 26.41 15.40
C GLU A 406 3.48 27.26 14.32
N LYS A 407 4.24 28.07 13.56
CA LYS A 407 3.69 28.82 12.42
C LYS A 407 3.20 27.93 11.26
N TYR A 408 3.63 26.66 11.23
CA TYR A 408 3.24 25.69 10.22
C TYR A 408 2.09 24.76 10.66
N VAL A 409 1.72 24.75 11.94
CA VAL A 409 0.69 23.83 12.49
C VAL A 409 -0.64 23.94 11.74
N HIS A 410 -1.04 25.16 11.34
CA HIS A 410 -2.29 25.37 10.60
C HIS A 410 -2.31 24.72 9.19
N ILE A 411 -1.13 24.41 8.63
CA ILE A 411 -0.97 23.70 7.35
C ILE A 411 -1.23 22.20 7.56
N GLY A 412 -0.88 21.67 8.73
CA GLY A 412 -0.97 20.27 9.09
C GLY A 412 0.21 19.48 8.56
N GLY A 413 0.16 19.08 7.28
CA GLY A 413 1.22 18.30 6.63
C GLY A 413 1.14 18.36 5.11
N VAL A 414 2.23 17.92 4.50
CA VAL A 414 2.36 17.71 3.06
C VAL A 414 2.96 16.32 2.85
N ARG A 415 2.32 15.50 2.01
CA ARG A 415 2.85 14.26 1.44
C ARG A 415 2.69 14.31 -0.08
N ILE A 416 3.66 13.77 -0.79
CA ILE A 416 3.61 13.57 -2.24
C ILE A 416 4.13 12.16 -2.50
N GLU A 417 3.35 11.36 -3.20
CA GLU A 417 3.60 9.95 -3.40
C GLU A 417 3.35 9.50 -4.83
N ASP A 418 4.26 8.70 -5.34
CA ASP A 418 4.18 8.05 -6.63
C ASP A 418 4.60 6.58 -6.52
N ASP A 419 3.96 5.71 -7.32
CA ASP A 419 4.35 4.32 -7.57
C ASP A 419 5.45 4.25 -8.63
N ILE A 420 6.58 3.67 -8.28
CA ILE A 420 7.79 3.63 -9.10
C ILE A 420 8.18 2.19 -9.44
N LEU A 421 8.18 1.87 -10.72
CA LEU A 421 8.72 0.61 -11.24
C LEU A 421 10.24 0.71 -11.36
N VAL A 422 10.95 -0.24 -10.78
CA VAL A 422 12.40 -0.40 -10.97
C VAL A 422 12.65 -1.10 -12.30
N THR A 423 13.40 -0.47 -13.20
CA THR A 423 13.75 -1.02 -14.52
C THR A 423 15.21 -1.46 -14.59
N ALA A 424 15.59 -2.15 -15.66
CA ALA A 424 16.96 -2.60 -15.90
C ALA A 424 17.99 -1.44 -15.83
N THR A 425 17.60 -0.24 -16.28
CA THR A 425 18.51 0.92 -16.43
C THR A 425 18.17 2.11 -15.53
N GLY A 426 17.09 2.04 -14.76
CA GLY A 426 16.65 3.15 -13.90
C GLY A 426 15.27 2.88 -13.32
N TYR A 427 14.31 3.74 -13.64
CA TYR A 427 12.95 3.67 -13.13
C TYR A 427 11.91 4.13 -14.17
N GLU A 428 10.66 3.73 -13.97
CA GLU A 428 9.49 4.30 -14.62
C GLU A 428 8.52 4.78 -13.52
N ASN A 429 8.05 6.02 -13.60
CA ASN A 429 6.99 6.50 -12.73
C ASN A 429 5.64 6.05 -13.31
N LEU A 430 4.91 5.18 -12.59
CA LEU A 430 3.63 4.64 -13.02
C LEU A 430 2.48 5.60 -12.72
N THR A 431 2.68 6.54 -11.78
CA THR A 431 1.65 7.47 -11.32
C THR A 431 1.42 8.57 -12.33
N THR A 432 0.17 8.71 -12.76
CA THR A 432 -0.25 9.70 -13.76
C THR A 432 -1.01 10.90 -13.16
N ALA A 433 -1.18 10.94 -11.82
CA ALA A 433 -1.83 12.03 -11.13
C ALA A 433 -1.02 13.33 -11.27
N PRO A 434 -1.64 14.46 -11.63
CA PRO A 434 -0.94 15.75 -11.77
C PRO A 434 -0.30 16.21 -10.45
N LYS A 435 0.90 16.80 -10.52
CA LYS A 435 1.56 17.48 -9.40
C LYS A 435 2.21 18.78 -9.80
N GLY A 436 2.73 19.55 -8.83
CA GLY A 436 3.43 20.80 -9.09
C GLY A 436 2.58 21.83 -9.84
N GLU A 437 3.14 22.50 -10.83
CA GLU A 437 2.47 23.55 -11.58
C GLU A 437 1.31 23.06 -12.45
N GLU A 438 1.38 21.83 -12.98
CA GLU A 438 0.26 21.22 -13.72
C GLU A 438 -0.98 21.10 -12.82
N MET A 439 -0.81 20.60 -11.61
CA MET A 439 -1.87 20.49 -10.60
C MET A 439 -2.52 21.84 -10.31
N LEU A 440 -1.71 22.86 -10.08
CA LEU A 440 -2.19 24.23 -9.82
C LEU A 440 -2.93 24.83 -11.03
N ALA A 441 -2.43 24.60 -12.24
CA ALA A 441 -3.06 25.06 -13.47
C ALA A 441 -4.44 24.41 -13.69
N ILE A 442 -4.61 23.13 -13.37
CA ILE A 442 -5.90 22.43 -13.44
C ILE A 442 -6.88 23.06 -12.47
N ILE A 443 -6.51 23.29 -11.22
CA ILE A 443 -7.38 23.91 -10.20
C ILE A 443 -7.83 25.30 -10.66
N ARG A 444 -6.93 26.10 -11.25
CA ARG A 444 -7.25 27.43 -11.79
C ARG A 444 -8.13 27.39 -13.05
N GLY A 445 -8.38 26.22 -13.63
CA GLY A 445 -9.10 26.10 -14.90
C GLY A 445 -8.29 26.62 -16.11
N SER A 446 -6.96 26.71 -15.97
CA SER A 446 -6.06 27.26 -16.98
C SER A 446 -5.63 26.23 -18.04
N THR A 447 -5.92 24.95 -17.84
CA THR A 447 -5.66 23.89 -18.83
C THR A 447 -6.83 23.88 -19.82
N LYS A 448 -6.62 24.43 -21.02
CA LYS A 448 -7.49 24.15 -22.17
C LYS A 448 -7.43 22.65 -22.45
N ASN A 449 -8.59 22.01 -22.59
CA ASN A 449 -8.69 20.64 -23.08
C ASN A 449 -7.83 20.51 -24.36
N CYS A 450 -6.75 19.75 -24.28
CA CYS A 450 -6.06 19.23 -25.46
C CYS A 450 -6.62 17.86 -25.81
#